data_e11fce427904057edb9316fe21cbc76c
#
_entry.id   e11fce427904057edb9316fe21cbc76c
#
_cell.length_a   1.000
_cell.length_b   1.000
_cell.length_c   1.000
_cell.angle_alpha   90.00
_cell.angle_beta   90.00
_cell.angle_gamma   90.00
#
_symmetry.space_group_name_H-M   'P 1'
#
loop_
_entity.id
_entity.type
_entity.pdbx_description
1 polymer ?
#
loop_
_entity_poly.entity_id
_entity_poly.type
_entity_poly.pdbx_seq_one_letter_code
_entity_poly.pdbx_strand_id
1 'polypeptide(L)'
;MAGLSLFLLLLAVGGFLVLRPGTYTAPERPEGETAGAVDPTGAARALAALERAVRERGDVPDELAGVAHVVTNARRLGVADFSLRYVDASAPADADGRWRASVETTWRFAGFDDTVARAELQVQLRSTGTGVEVESVGGTGRAPLWLASAVQVRRTPQTLVLAAESTDDVARYAALARDAVPVVGRVLPSWSPRLVVEVPASSRDLDRALGAEPGTYAGIAAVTATVDGSDDADAPTHVLVNPEEFDRLRRSGAQVVMSHEAVHVATGVATSAMPLWLLEGFADYVALRGVDLPVSTTAAQVVRQVRERGAPRALPDAAAFDVANGRLGAVYESAWLAAVVLAEHTGEAGLVAVYEAVRDGEDLEAALARITGWDVASLTAAWRERLRDLAA
;
A
#
# COMPACT_ATOMS: atom_id res chain seq x y z
N MET A 1 7.89 32.55 -13.59
CA MET A 1 8.40 31.94 -12.33
C MET A 1 7.37 30.91 -11.89
N ALA A 2 7.64 29.65 -12.18
CA ALA A 2 6.71 28.56 -11.92
C ALA A 2 6.94 28.09 -10.48
N GLY A 3 5.97 28.34 -9.60
CA GLY A 3 5.95 27.83 -8.24
C GLY A 3 5.99 26.31 -8.23
N LEU A 4 6.88 25.75 -7.43
CA LEU A 4 7.00 24.32 -7.16
C LEU A 4 5.80 23.91 -6.28
N SER A 5 4.66 23.59 -6.89
CA SER A 5 3.61 22.91 -6.15
C SER A 5 4.05 21.48 -5.95
N LEU A 6 4.48 21.14 -4.73
CA LEU A 6 4.70 19.77 -4.29
C LEU A 6 3.29 19.16 -4.08
N PHE A 7 2.76 18.51 -5.11
CA PHE A 7 1.54 17.71 -5.00
C PHE A 7 1.91 16.38 -4.33
N LEU A 8 1.87 16.35 -3.01
CA LEU A 8 1.77 15.12 -2.23
C LEU A 8 0.31 14.70 -2.22
N LEU A 9 -0.04 13.72 -3.03
CA LEU A 9 -1.34 13.07 -3.04
C LEU A 9 -1.13 11.68 -2.43
N LEU A 10 -1.37 11.59 -1.13
CA LEU A 10 -1.31 10.35 -0.37
C LEU A 10 -2.68 10.10 0.26
N LEU A 11 -3.16 8.89 0.18
CA LEU A 11 -4.37 8.43 0.84
C LEU A 11 -4.05 7.19 1.67
N ALA A 12 -4.26 7.31 2.98
CA ALA A 12 -4.61 6.15 3.78
C ALA A 12 -6.13 5.97 3.65
N VAL A 13 -6.57 4.99 2.86
CA VAL A 13 -7.97 4.59 2.83
C VAL A 13 -8.20 3.67 4.02
N GLY A 14 -8.66 4.23 5.13
CA GLY A 14 -9.36 3.46 6.14
C GLY A 14 -10.63 2.91 5.50
N GLY A 15 -10.56 1.66 5.00
CA GLY A 15 -11.67 0.98 4.37
C GLY A 15 -12.77 0.69 5.37
N PHE A 16 -13.76 1.57 5.47
CA PHE A 16 -15.03 1.26 6.11
C PHE A 16 -15.88 0.48 5.11
N LEU A 17 -15.61 -0.83 4.97
CA LEU A 17 -16.48 -1.75 4.25
C LEU A 17 -17.68 -2.08 5.14
N VAL A 18 -18.78 -1.33 4.93
CA VAL A 18 -20.11 -1.75 5.42
C VAL A 18 -20.49 -3.02 4.64
N LEU A 19 -20.34 -4.15 5.27
CA LEU A 19 -20.90 -5.42 4.81
C LEU A 19 -22.43 -5.30 4.74
N ARG A 20 -22.98 -5.03 3.56
CA ARG A 20 -24.39 -5.29 3.28
C ARG A 20 -24.54 -6.79 3.06
N PRO A 21 -25.38 -7.48 3.82
CA PRO A 21 -25.72 -8.86 3.49
C PRO A 21 -26.53 -8.83 2.17
N GLY A 22 -25.85 -9.09 1.07
CA GLY A 22 -26.50 -9.36 -0.20
C GLY A 22 -27.21 -10.70 -0.11
N THR A 23 -28.51 -10.71 -0.26
CA THR A 23 -29.28 -11.94 -0.52
C THR A 23 -28.75 -12.54 -1.83
N TYR A 24 -28.09 -13.68 -1.70
CA TYR A 24 -27.64 -14.47 -2.84
C TYR A 24 -28.88 -14.98 -3.59
N THR A 25 -29.18 -14.38 -4.73
CA THR A 25 -30.07 -14.96 -5.75
C THR A 25 -29.20 -15.73 -6.73
N ALA A 26 -29.31 -17.05 -6.72
CA ALA A 26 -28.64 -17.87 -7.71
C ALA A 26 -29.09 -17.43 -9.12
N PRO A 27 -28.18 -17.12 -10.06
CA PRO A 27 -28.55 -16.79 -11.42
C PRO A 27 -29.22 -18.00 -12.07
N GLU A 28 -30.37 -17.77 -12.73
CA GLU A 28 -31.01 -18.77 -13.58
C GLU A 28 -30.01 -19.20 -14.67
N ARG A 29 -29.79 -20.50 -14.78
CA ARG A 29 -28.89 -21.09 -15.76
C ARG A 29 -29.52 -20.93 -17.15
N PRO A 30 -28.85 -20.30 -18.16
CA PRO A 30 -29.32 -20.30 -19.53
C PRO A 30 -29.39 -21.76 -20.04
N GLU A 31 -30.54 -22.18 -20.48
CA GLU A 31 -30.71 -23.46 -21.15
C GLU A 31 -30.05 -23.36 -22.54
N GLY A 32 -28.94 -24.10 -22.79
CA GLY A 32 -28.38 -24.23 -24.12
C GLY A 32 -26.90 -24.45 -24.31
N GLU A 33 -26.05 -24.17 -23.31
CA GLU A 33 -24.63 -24.52 -23.41
C GLU A 33 -24.34 -25.79 -22.60
N THR A 34 -23.77 -26.80 -23.27
CA THR A 34 -23.17 -27.94 -22.57
C THR A 34 -21.98 -27.45 -21.82
N ALA A 35 -22.21 -26.96 -20.59
CA ALA A 35 -21.17 -26.57 -19.68
C ALA A 35 -20.21 -27.73 -19.48
N GLY A 36 -18.93 -27.54 -19.83
CA GLY A 36 -17.91 -28.56 -19.69
C GLY A 36 -17.71 -28.88 -18.19
N ALA A 37 -17.46 -30.15 -17.91
CA ALA A 37 -17.16 -30.56 -16.55
C ALA A 37 -15.79 -29.99 -16.10
N VAL A 38 -15.73 -29.38 -14.93
CA VAL A 38 -14.47 -28.99 -14.27
C VAL A 38 -13.83 -30.23 -13.62
N ASP A 39 -12.49 -30.24 -13.54
CA ASP A 39 -11.73 -31.30 -12.86
C ASP A 39 -11.02 -30.75 -11.62
N PRO A 40 -11.66 -30.74 -10.44
CA PRO A 40 -11.04 -30.26 -9.20
C PRO A 40 -9.79 -31.04 -8.80
N THR A 41 -9.79 -32.34 -9.08
CA THR A 41 -8.62 -33.20 -8.77
C THR A 41 -7.43 -32.87 -9.69
N GLY A 42 -7.69 -32.63 -10.96
CA GLY A 42 -6.67 -32.16 -11.90
C GLY A 42 -6.16 -30.78 -11.53
N ALA A 43 -7.06 -29.86 -11.16
CA ALA A 43 -6.69 -28.54 -10.66
C ALA A 43 -5.76 -28.60 -9.43
N ALA A 44 -6.14 -29.38 -8.43
CA ALA A 44 -5.32 -29.54 -7.22
C ALA A 44 -3.92 -30.10 -7.56
N ARG A 45 -3.82 -31.02 -8.54
CA ARG A 45 -2.53 -31.55 -9.01
C ARG A 45 -1.69 -30.50 -9.74
N ALA A 46 -2.32 -29.69 -10.60
CA ALA A 46 -1.64 -28.61 -11.33
C ALA A 46 -1.13 -27.52 -10.39
N LEU A 47 -1.94 -27.12 -9.40
CA LEU A 47 -1.53 -26.16 -8.36
C LEU A 47 -0.38 -26.72 -7.49
N ALA A 48 -0.44 -27.99 -7.10
CA ALA A 48 0.65 -28.65 -6.36
C ALA A 48 1.94 -28.76 -7.19
N ALA A 49 1.84 -28.88 -8.52
CA ALA A 49 3.02 -28.86 -9.39
C ALA A 49 3.66 -27.46 -9.41
N LEU A 50 2.87 -26.38 -9.49
CA LEU A 50 3.35 -25.00 -9.41
C LEU A 50 4.01 -24.73 -8.05
N GLU A 51 3.36 -25.13 -6.97
CA GLU A 51 3.88 -25.00 -5.60
C GLU A 51 5.24 -25.71 -5.43
N ARG A 52 5.36 -26.92 -5.99
CA ARG A 52 6.62 -27.68 -5.99
C ARG A 52 7.70 -26.97 -6.81
N ALA A 53 7.39 -26.49 -8.02
CA ALA A 53 8.32 -25.77 -8.87
C ALA A 53 8.86 -24.50 -8.18
N VAL A 54 8.01 -23.77 -7.47
CA VAL A 54 8.42 -22.60 -6.66
C VAL A 54 9.36 -23.03 -5.52
N ARG A 55 9.05 -24.11 -4.82
CA ARG A 55 9.84 -24.59 -3.67
C ARG A 55 11.22 -25.13 -4.11
N GLU A 56 11.25 -25.93 -5.17
CA GLU A 56 12.46 -26.58 -5.65
C GLU A 56 13.42 -25.63 -6.38
N ARG A 57 12.90 -24.48 -6.83
CA ARG A 57 13.69 -23.46 -7.56
C ARG A 57 14.40 -24.00 -8.79
N GLY A 58 13.91 -25.11 -9.34
CA GLY A 58 14.41 -25.79 -10.52
C GLY A 58 14.01 -25.13 -11.84
N ASP A 59 14.15 -25.87 -12.93
CA ASP A 59 13.63 -25.48 -14.23
C ASP A 59 12.10 -25.50 -14.20
N VAL A 60 11.49 -24.64 -15.01
CA VAL A 60 10.02 -24.57 -15.10
C VAL A 60 9.55 -25.71 -16.01
N PRO A 61 8.72 -26.61 -15.51
CA PRO A 61 8.11 -27.65 -16.35
C PRO A 61 7.26 -27.05 -17.49
N ASP A 62 7.21 -27.73 -18.64
CA ASP A 62 6.47 -27.24 -19.82
C ASP A 62 4.96 -27.03 -19.52
N GLU A 63 4.38 -27.84 -18.66
CA GLU A 63 2.98 -27.71 -18.23
C GLU A 63 2.70 -26.43 -17.40
N LEU A 64 3.74 -25.75 -16.93
CA LEU A 64 3.66 -24.47 -16.21
C LEU A 64 4.12 -23.28 -17.07
N ALA A 65 4.27 -23.45 -18.38
CA ALA A 65 4.73 -22.39 -19.29
C ALA A 65 3.90 -21.10 -19.18
N GLY A 66 2.57 -21.19 -18.99
CA GLY A 66 1.68 -20.05 -18.81
C GLY A 66 1.96 -19.21 -17.55
N VAL A 67 2.54 -19.82 -16.53
CA VAL A 67 2.88 -19.22 -15.23
C VAL A 67 4.36 -19.29 -14.89
N ALA A 68 5.22 -19.46 -15.88
CA ALA A 68 6.68 -19.57 -15.74
C ALA A 68 7.28 -18.37 -14.97
N HIS A 69 6.68 -17.17 -15.14
CA HIS A 69 7.08 -15.97 -14.42
C HIS A 69 6.93 -16.12 -12.89
N VAL A 70 5.93 -16.87 -12.40
CA VAL A 70 5.72 -17.08 -10.95
C VAL A 70 6.93 -17.77 -10.33
N VAL A 71 7.43 -18.82 -10.96
CA VAL A 71 8.63 -19.56 -10.48
C VAL A 71 9.86 -18.66 -10.53
N THR A 72 10.03 -17.90 -11.62
CA THR A 72 11.16 -16.98 -11.78
C THR A 72 11.12 -15.85 -10.75
N ASN A 73 9.95 -15.24 -10.56
CA ASN A 73 9.73 -14.19 -9.56
C ASN A 73 9.98 -14.70 -8.15
N ALA A 74 9.43 -15.86 -7.80
CA ALA A 74 9.59 -16.45 -6.48
C ALA A 74 11.06 -16.65 -6.11
N ARG A 75 11.88 -17.11 -7.08
CA ARG A 75 13.33 -17.27 -6.90
C ARG A 75 14.02 -15.92 -6.63
N ARG A 76 13.69 -14.89 -7.44
CA ARG A 76 14.30 -13.55 -7.35
C ARG A 76 13.91 -12.83 -6.06
N LEU A 77 12.64 -12.98 -5.63
CA LEU A 77 12.08 -12.36 -4.44
C LEU A 77 12.43 -13.12 -3.16
N GLY A 78 12.84 -14.38 -3.26
CA GLY A 78 13.03 -15.22 -2.09
C GLY A 78 11.72 -15.60 -1.43
N VAL A 79 10.70 -15.94 -2.23
CA VAL A 79 9.40 -16.37 -1.71
C VAL A 79 9.57 -17.60 -0.83
N ALA A 80 8.93 -17.60 0.33
CA ALA A 80 8.86 -18.68 1.29
C ALA A 80 7.40 -18.91 1.72
N ASP A 81 7.15 -20.06 2.33
CA ASP A 81 5.83 -20.46 2.86
C ASP A 81 4.70 -20.32 1.82
N PHE A 82 5.05 -20.58 0.55
CA PHE A 82 4.12 -20.55 -0.56
C PHE A 82 3.28 -21.81 -0.61
N SER A 83 1.96 -21.61 -0.66
CA SER A 83 0.99 -22.70 -0.86
C SER A 83 -0.17 -22.26 -1.75
N LEU A 84 -0.78 -23.21 -2.43
CA LEU A 84 -1.95 -23.02 -3.28
C LEU A 84 -2.98 -24.11 -2.96
N ARG A 85 -4.12 -23.73 -2.43
CA ARG A 85 -5.19 -24.65 -2.11
C ARG A 85 -6.43 -24.36 -2.95
N TYR A 86 -6.80 -25.31 -3.80
CA TYR A 86 -8.07 -25.22 -4.54
C TYR A 86 -9.24 -25.13 -3.57
N VAL A 87 -10.14 -24.18 -3.77
CA VAL A 87 -11.34 -23.96 -2.98
C VAL A 87 -12.57 -24.41 -3.76
N ASP A 88 -12.87 -23.75 -4.88
CA ASP A 88 -14.05 -24.02 -5.68
C ASP A 88 -13.86 -23.53 -7.13
N ALA A 89 -14.70 -24.00 -8.04
CA ALA A 89 -14.82 -23.47 -9.39
C ALA A 89 -15.80 -22.31 -9.41
N SER A 90 -15.34 -21.15 -9.88
CA SER A 90 -16.17 -19.93 -9.96
C SER A 90 -17.20 -20.00 -11.12
N ALA A 91 -16.97 -20.85 -12.12
CA ALA A 91 -17.87 -21.09 -13.26
C ALA A 91 -17.54 -22.43 -13.92
N PRO A 92 -18.48 -23.03 -14.68
CA PRO A 92 -18.21 -24.19 -15.52
C PRO A 92 -17.13 -23.91 -16.56
N ALA A 93 -16.51 -24.98 -17.11
CA ALA A 93 -15.57 -24.83 -18.22
C ALA A 93 -16.30 -24.35 -19.50
N ASP A 94 -15.64 -23.45 -20.23
CA ASP A 94 -16.10 -23.02 -21.56
C ASP A 94 -15.83 -24.09 -22.65
N ALA A 95 -16.15 -23.77 -23.90
CA ALA A 95 -15.98 -24.67 -25.05
C ALA A 95 -14.49 -25.03 -25.29
N ASP A 96 -13.56 -24.19 -24.88
CA ASP A 96 -12.10 -24.39 -24.98
C ASP A 96 -11.52 -25.12 -23.76
N GLY A 97 -12.37 -25.55 -22.83
CA GLY A 97 -12.00 -26.21 -21.61
C GLY A 97 -11.41 -25.27 -20.53
N ARG A 98 -11.56 -23.94 -20.70
CA ARG A 98 -11.09 -22.94 -19.74
C ARG A 98 -12.13 -22.68 -18.66
N TRP A 99 -11.68 -22.55 -17.44
CA TRP A 99 -12.52 -22.23 -16.30
C TRP A 99 -11.73 -21.51 -15.20
N ARG A 100 -12.41 -20.86 -14.30
CA ARG A 100 -11.80 -20.15 -13.17
C ARG A 100 -12.06 -20.89 -11.87
N ALA A 101 -11.05 -20.87 -11.03
CA ALA A 101 -11.14 -21.40 -9.68
C ALA A 101 -10.73 -20.36 -8.65
N SER A 102 -11.43 -20.37 -7.52
CA SER A 102 -10.94 -19.74 -6.28
C SER A 102 -9.86 -20.61 -5.68
N VAL A 103 -8.72 -20.00 -5.37
CA VAL A 103 -7.54 -20.65 -4.79
C VAL A 103 -7.08 -19.85 -3.59
N GLU A 104 -7.05 -20.47 -2.42
CA GLU A 104 -6.42 -19.90 -1.25
C GLU A 104 -4.90 -20.01 -1.41
N THR A 105 -4.20 -18.89 -1.20
CA THR A 105 -2.75 -18.83 -1.30
C THR A 105 -2.13 -18.23 -0.05
N THR A 106 -0.92 -18.72 0.26
CA THR A 106 -0.07 -18.12 1.29
C THR A 106 1.31 -17.82 0.72
N TRP A 107 1.97 -16.77 1.21
CA TRP A 107 3.35 -16.44 0.86
C TRP A 107 3.97 -15.46 1.84
N ARG A 108 5.28 -15.34 1.82
CA ARG A 108 6.03 -14.20 2.37
C ARG A 108 7.35 -14.01 1.63
N PHE A 109 7.92 -12.84 1.70
CA PHE A 109 9.27 -12.55 1.17
C PHE A 109 10.31 -12.74 2.27
N ALA A 110 11.07 -13.84 2.21
CA ALA A 110 12.03 -14.20 3.23
C ALA A 110 13.06 -13.09 3.51
N GLY A 111 13.16 -12.71 4.79
CA GLY A 111 14.05 -11.64 5.27
C GLY A 111 13.43 -10.24 5.18
N PHE A 112 12.18 -10.11 4.69
CA PHE A 112 11.41 -8.86 4.66
C PHE A 112 10.11 -9.01 5.45
N ASP A 113 9.34 -10.05 5.20
CA ASP A 113 8.09 -10.31 5.91
C ASP A 113 8.34 -11.23 7.10
N ASP A 114 7.85 -10.84 8.27
CA ASP A 114 7.94 -11.63 9.50
C ASP A 114 6.81 -12.67 9.57
N THR A 115 5.67 -12.38 8.95
CA THR A 115 4.47 -13.21 8.93
C THR A 115 4.11 -13.63 7.51
N VAL A 116 3.12 -14.49 7.38
CA VAL A 116 2.65 -15.05 6.12
C VAL A 116 1.38 -14.34 5.68
N ALA A 117 1.41 -13.74 4.49
CA ALA A 117 0.22 -13.21 3.83
C ALA A 117 -0.72 -14.34 3.40
N ARG A 118 -2.04 -14.08 3.42
CA ARG A 118 -3.09 -15.04 3.02
C ARG A 118 -4.13 -14.33 2.17
N ALA A 119 -4.38 -14.85 0.98
CA ALA A 119 -5.41 -14.31 0.11
C ALA A 119 -6.13 -15.39 -0.67
N GLU A 120 -7.38 -15.14 -1.01
CA GLU A 120 -8.09 -15.92 -2.01
C GLU A 120 -7.91 -15.25 -3.37
N LEU A 121 -7.44 -16.01 -4.35
CA LEU A 121 -7.12 -15.55 -5.69
C LEU A 121 -7.97 -16.29 -6.72
N GLN A 122 -8.21 -15.64 -7.86
CA GLN A 122 -8.75 -16.28 -9.02
C GLN A 122 -7.62 -16.85 -9.89
N VAL A 123 -7.72 -18.11 -10.25
CA VAL A 123 -6.77 -18.80 -11.13
C VAL A 123 -7.49 -19.27 -12.37
N GLN A 124 -6.95 -18.95 -13.55
CA GLN A 124 -7.45 -19.46 -14.81
C GLN A 124 -6.82 -20.83 -15.09
N LEU A 125 -7.66 -21.81 -15.24
CA LEU A 125 -7.30 -23.21 -15.52
C LEU A 125 -7.82 -23.62 -16.89
N ARG A 126 -7.15 -24.59 -17.51
CA ARG A 126 -7.59 -25.21 -18.76
C ARG A 126 -7.51 -26.72 -18.65
N SER A 127 -8.63 -27.38 -18.92
CA SER A 127 -8.69 -28.84 -19.08
C SER A 127 -8.10 -29.22 -20.44
N THR A 128 -7.17 -30.16 -20.45
CA THR A 128 -6.53 -30.70 -21.66
C THR A 128 -6.79 -32.20 -21.75
N GLY A 129 -6.44 -32.80 -22.88
CA GLY A 129 -6.55 -34.28 -23.04
C GLY A 129 -5.67 -35.07 -22.07
N THR A 130 -4.72 -34.43 -21.38
CA THR A 130 -3.73 -35.06 -20.47
C THR A 130 -3.90 -34.63 -19.01
N GLY A 131 -4.75 -33.62 -18.72
CA GLY A 131 -4.97 -33.11 -17.37
C GLY A 131 -5.45 -31.68 -17.33
N VAL A 132 -5.05 -30.94 -16.29
CA VAL A 132 -5.37 -29.52 -16.11
C VAL A 132 -4.07 -28.71 -16.08
N GLU A 133 -4.05 -27.62 -16.82
CA GLU A 133 -2.97 -26.64 -16.85
C GLU A 133 -3.36 -25.35 -16.13
N VAL A 134 -2.40 -24.66 -15.49
CA VAL A 134 -2.55 -23.32 -14.94
C VAL A 134 -2.17 -22.31 -16.04
N GLU A 135 -3.17 -21.59 -16.57
CA GLU A 135 -2.92 -20.59 -17.63
C GLU A 135 -2.47 -19.24 -17.07
N SER A 136 -3.10 -18.78 -15.97
CA SER A 136 -2.71 -17.53 -15.32
C SER A 136 -3.20 -17.48 -13.88
N VAL A 137 -2.56 -16.63 -13.08
CA VAL A 137 -2.99 -16.25 -11.74
C VAL A 137 -3.44 -14.79 -11.76
N GLY A 138 -4.56 -14.51 -11.13
CA GLY A 138 -5.26 -13.23 -11.18
C GLY A 138 -6.53 -13.30 -12.01
N GLY A 139 -7.26 -12.20 -12.08
CA GLY A 139 -8.56 -12.12 -12.76
C GLY A 139 -9.33 -10.90 -12.30
N THR A 140 -10.59 -11.08 -11.93
CA THR A 140 -11.37 -10.10 -11.19
C THR A 140 -11.09 -10.28 -9.71
N GLY A 141 -10.66 -9.24 -9.01
CA GLY A 141 -10.30 -9.29 -7.59
C GLY A 141 -8.80 -9.11 -7.36
N ARG A 142 -8.35 -9.40 -6.14
CA ARG A 142 -6.96 -9.21 -5.72
C ARG A 142 -6.00 -10.07 -6.55
N ALA A 143 -4.91 -9.46 -6.99
CA ALA A 143 -3.88 -10.16 -7.76
C ALA A 143 -2.49 -9.60 -7.37
N PRO A 144 -1.78 -10.22 -6.41
CA PRO A 144 -0.43 -9.82 -6.03
C PRO A 144 0.49 -9.72 -7.26
N LEU A 145 1.25 -8.63 -7.35
CA LEU A 145 2.05 -8.30 -8.53
C LEU A 145 2.94 -9.45 -8.98
N TRP A 146 3.63 -10.08 -8.04
CA TRP A 146 4.59 -11.16 -8.34
C TRP A 146 3.94 -12.45 -8.87
N LEU A 147 2.65 -12.66 -8.60
CA LEU A 147 1.85 -13.78 -9.12
C LEU A 147 1.22 -13.45 -10.47
N ALA A 148 0.82 -12.18 -10.66
CA ALA A 148 0.07 -11.75 -11.84
C ALA A 148 0.94 -11.48 -13.07
N SER A 149 2.20 -11.09 -12.90
CA SER A 149 3.08 -10.69 -14.01
C SER A 149 4.56 -10.94 -13.73
N ALA A 150 5.38 -10.96 -14.78
CA ALA A 150 6.83 -10.95 -14.65
C ALA A 150 7.31 -9.64 -14.01
N VAL A 151 8.30 -9.74 -13.11
CA VAL A 151 8.84 -8.58 -12.39
C VAL A 151 10.36 -8.47 -12.51
N GLN A 152 10.83 -7.23 -12.53
CA GLN A 152 12.21 -6.86 -12.24
C GLN A 152 12.37 -6.74 -10.73
N VAL A 153 13.51 -7.18 -10.18
CA VAL A 153 13.76 -7.15 -8.74
C VAL A 153 15.08 -6.44 -8.45
N ARG A 154 15.08 -5.57 -7.45
CA ARG A 154 16.27 -4.98 -6.83
C ARG A 154 16.22 -5.24 -5.33
N ARG A 155 17.27 -5.86 -4.80
CA ARG A 155 17.32 -6.29 -3.41
C ARG A 155 18.61 -5.80 -2.74
N THR A 156 18.45 -5.28 -1.53
CA THR A 156 19.52 -4.99 -0.56
C THR A 156 19.18 -5.67 0.77
N PRO A 157 20.01 -5.61 1.79
CA PRO A 157 19.62 -6.12 3.11
C PRO A 157 18.42 -5.41 3.74
N GLN A 158 18.11 -4.16 3.34
CA GLN A 158 17.11 -3.31 3.95
C GLN A 158 15.94 -2.97 3.03
N THR A 159 16.08 -3.18 1.72
CA THR A 159 15.04 -2.84 0.73
C THR A 159 14.86 -3.94 -0.29
N LEU A 160 13.61 -4.23 -0.63
CA LEU A 160 13.20 -5.11 -1.71
C LEU A 160 12.26 -4.33 -2.63
N VAL A 161 12.67 -4.11 -3.87
CA VAL A 161 11.84 -3.45 -4.88
C VAL A 161 11.50 -4.44 -5.97
N LEU A 162 10.22 -4.67 -6.20
CA LEU A 162 9.71 -5.43 -7.32
C LEU A 162 8.87 -4.51 -8.20
N ALA A 163 9.14 -4.52 -9.49
CA ALA A 163 8.44 -3.69 -10.47
C ALA A 163 8.01 -4.54 -11.65
N ALA A 164 6.86 -4.25 -12.24
CA ALA A 164 6.44 -4.91 -13.47
C ALA A 164 7.57 -4.86 -14.51
N GLU A 165 7.69 -5.92 -15.33
CA GLU A 165 8.79 -6.02 -16.31
C GLU A 165 8.79 -4.85 -17.31
N SER A 166 7.62 -4.27 -17.57
CA SER A 166 7.45 -3.08 -18.42
C SER A 166 7.92 -1.76 -17.77
N THR A 167 8.35 -1.75 -16.50
CA THR A 167 8.83 -0.55 -15.82
C THR A 167 10.21 -0.16 -16.35
N ASP A 168 10.34 1.03 -16.92
CA ASP A 168 11.57 1.49 -17.58
C ASP A 168 12.73 1.72 -16.61
N ASP A 169 12.46 2.22 -15.41
CA ASP A 169 13.51 2.62 -14.45
C ASP A 169 13.29 2.07 -13.04
N VAL A 170 13.38 0.74 -12.89
CA VAL A 170 13.34 0.10 -11.56
C VAL A 170 14.49 0.58 -10.66
N ALA A 171 15.61 1.04 -11.23
CA ALA A 171 16.75 1.53 -10.46
C ALA A 171 16.42 2.84 -9.73
N ARG A 172 15.58 3.70 -10.31
CA ARG A 172 15.06 4.92 -9.66
C ARG A 172 14.27 4.60 -8.40
N TYR A 173 13.32 3.68 -8.49
CA TYR A 173 12.53 3.27 -7.31
C TYR A 173 13.41 2.64 -6.22
N ALA A 174 14.36 1.80 -6.62
CA ALA A 174 15.31 1.21 -5.68
C ALA A 174 16.22 2.25 -5.00
N ALA A 175 16.61 3.30 -5.72
CA ALA A 175 17.37 4.41 -5.15
C ALA A 175 16.53 5.20 -4.14
N LEU A 176 15.27 5.51 -4.48
CA LEU A 176 14.35 6.23 -3.59
C LEU A 176 14.04 5.42 -2.31
N ALA A 177 13.78 4.12 -2.44
CA ALA A 177 13.57 3.23 -1.29
C ALA A 177 14.80 3.18 -0.37
N ARG A 178 15.99 3.01 -0.96
CA ARG A 178 17.26 3.01 -0.19
C ARG A 178 17.48 4.35 0.52
N ASP A 179 17.21 5.47 -0.16
CA ASP A 179 17.44 6.81 0.37
C ASP A 179 16.39 7.19 1.44
N ALA A 180 15.19 6.56 1.45
CA ALA A 180 14.17 6.70 2.49
C ALA A 180 14.58 6.08 3.84
N VAL A 181 15.32 4.97 3.82
CA VAL A 181 15.74 4.27 5.05
C VAL A 181 16.45 5.18 6.06
N PRO A 182 17.52 5.92 5.72
CA PRO A 182 18.17 6.81 6.67
C PRO A 182 17.33 8.04 7.03
N VAL A 183 16.36 8.46 6.22
CA VAL A 183 15.43 9.54 6.56
C VAL A 183 14.56 9.11 7.73
N VAL A 184 13.92 7.94 7.62
CA VAL A 184 13.09 7.38 8.68
C VAL A 184 13.91 7.01 9.92
N GLY A 185 15.03 6.31 9.75
CA GLY A 185 15.87 5.85 10.85
C GLY A 185 16.48 6.98 11.69
N ARG A 186 16.55 8.20 11.17
CA ARG A 186 16.99 9.38 11.96
C ARG A 186 16.00 9.73 13.06
N VAL A 187 14.70 9.61 12.80
CA VAL A 187 13.61 9.95 13.75
C VAL A 187 13.16 8.71 14.51
N LEU A 188 13.19 7.54 13.86
CA LEU A 188 12.80 6.24 14.42
C LEU A 188 14.01 5.29 14.48
N PRO A 189 14.98 5.52 15.40
CA PRO A 189 16.23 4.75 15.43
C PRO A 189 16.06 3.29 15.85
N SER A 190 14.94 2.93 16.45
CA SER A 190 14.58 1.56 16.82
C SER A 190 14.07 0.74 15.63
N TRP A 191 13.73 1.38 14.50
CA TRP A 191 13.26 0.68 13.33
C TRP A 191 14.35 -0.22 12.71
N SER A 192 14.02 -1.48 12.51
CA SER A 192 14.85 -2.43 11.74
C SER A 192 14.34 -2.45 10.31
N PRO A 193 14.96 -1.72 9.37
CA PRO A 193 14.38 -1.49 8.06
C PRO A 193 14.30 -2.77 7.21
N ARG A 194 13.09 -3.07 6.75
CA ARG A 194 12.72 -4.14 5.81
C ARG A 194 11.66 -3.59 4.86
N LEU A 195 12.03 -2.59 4.07
CA LEU A 195 11.12 -1.88 3.20
C LEU A 195 10.90 -2.65 1.90
N VAL A 196 9.67 -3.08 1.66
CA VAL A 196 9.23 -3.67 0.39
C VAL A 196 8.45 -2.63 -0.40
N VAL A 197 8.82 -2.47 -1.68
CA VAL A 197 8.16 -1.56 -2.62
C VAL A 197 7.73 -2.32 -3.85
N GLU A 198 6.45 -2.25 -4.18
CA GLU A 198 5.84 -2.86 -5.36
C GLU A 198 5.45 -1.76 -6.36
N VAL A 199 5.85 -1.93 -7.62
CA VAL A 199 5.55 -0.99 -8.71
C VAL A 199 4.79 -1.73 -9.81
N PRO A 200 3.45 -1.73 -9.79
CA PRO A 200 2.61 -2.27 -10.86
C PRO A 200 2.84 -1.58 -12.20
N ALA A 201 2.37 -2.17 -13.30
CA ALA A 201 2.52 -1.59 -14.64
C ALA A 201 1.62 -0.37 -14.88
N SER A 202 0.53 -0.24 -14.13
CA SER A 202 -0.46 0.83 -14.28
C SER A 202 -1.24 1.05 -12.97
N SER A 203 -2.01 2.16 -12.90
CA SER A 203 -2.96 2.39 -11.80
C SER A 203 -4.03 1.30 -11.69
N ARG A 204 -4.47 0.74 -12.81
CA ARG A 204 -5.40 -0.40 -12.84
C ARG A 204 -4.78 -1.66 -12.21
N ASP A 205 -3.50 -1.89 -12.45
CA ASP A 205 -2.79 -3.03 -11.85
C ASP A 205 -2.55 -2.81 -10.35
N LEU A 206 -2.37 -1.55 -9.93
CA LEU A 206 -2.37 -1.18 -8.51
C LEU A 206 -3.72 -1.49 -7.86
N ASP A 207 -4.85 -1.05 -8.47
CA ASP A 207 -6.19 -1.37 -7.96
C ASP A 207 -6.36 -2.90 -7.80
N ARG A 208 -5.91 -3.68 -8.79
CA ARG A 208 -5.96 -5.15 -8.72
C ARG A 208 -5.05 -5.74 -7.64
N ALA A 209 -3.84 -5.23 -7.49
CA ALA A 209 -2.93 -5.69 -6.44
C ALA A 209 -3.53 -5.48 -5.05
N LEU A 210 -4.28 -4.39 -4.87
CA LEU A 210 -4.98 -4.04 -3.64
C LEU A 210 -6.38 -4.65 -3.51
N GLY A 211 -6.90 -5.31 -4.56
CA GLY A 211 -8.26 -5.84 -4.57
C GLY A 211 -9.33 -4.75 -4.54
N ALA A 212 -9.01 -3.57 -5.05
CA ALA A 212 -9.87 -2.40 -5.08
C ALA A 212 -10.67 -2.29 -6.38
N GLU A 213 -11.75 -1.52 -6.36
CA GLU A 213 -12.51 -1.17 -7.55
C GLU A 213 -11.67 -0.31 -8.51
N PRO A 214 -11.83 -0.47 -9.83
CA PRO A 214 -11.07 0.30 -10.80
C PRO A 214 -11.19 1.82 -10.60
N GLY A 215 -10.05 2.50 -10.52
CA GLY A 215 -9.95 3.95 -10.34
C GLY A 215 -9.89 4.40 -8.89
N THR A 216 -9.93 3.49 -7.91
CA THR A 216 -9.82 3.83 -6.48
C THR A 216 -8.53 4.60 -6.18
N TYR A 217 -7.41 4.17 -6.77
CA TYR A 217 -6.09 4.78 -6.53
C TYR A 217 -5.61 5.65 -7.69
N ALA A 218 -6.49 6.09 -8.61
CA ALA A 218 -6.10 6.82 -9.81
C ALA A 218 -5.40 8.17 -9.54
N GLY A 219 -5.67 8.82 -8.40
CA GLY A 219 -5.07 10.10 -8.04
C GLY A 219 -3.98 10.01 -6.96
N ILE A 220 -3.53 8.81 -6.61
CA ILE A 220 -2.63 8.55 -5.49
C ILE A 220 -1.28 8.12 -6.02
N ALA A 221 -0.19 8.72 -5.52
CA ALA A 221 1.16 8.41 -5.99
C ALA A 221 1.73 7.11 -5.40
N ALA A 222 1.45 6.83 -4.14
CA ALA A 222 1.80 5.59 -3.46
C ALA A 222 0.87 5.35 -2.28
N VAL A 223 0.83 4.13 -1.78
CA VAL A 223 0.06 3.74 -0.60
C VAL A 223 0.76 2.61 0.13
N THR A 224 0.74 2.68 1.46
CA THR A 224 1.18 1.57 2.33
C THR A 224 -0.03 0.75 2.75
N ALA A 225 -0.02 -0.54 2.43
CA ALA A 225 -1.14 -1.44 2.70
C ALA A 225 -0.68 -2.85 3.05
N THR A 226 -1.55 -3.61 3.73
CA THR A 226 -1.38 -5.05 3.89
C THR A 226 -1.53 -5.75 2.55
N VAL A 227 -0.59 -6.64 2.22
CA VAL A 227 -0.53 -7.26 0.87
C VAL A 227 -1.65 -8.25 0.62
N ASP A 228 -2.28 -8.73 1.65
CA ASP A 228 -3.42 -9.66 1.59
C ASP A 228 -4.79 -8.95 1.80
N GLY A 229 -4.77 -7.66 2.16
CA GLY A 229 -5.96 -6.84 2.38
C GLY A 229 -6.68 -7.17 3.68
N SER A 230 -6.04 -7.87 4.60
CA SER A 230 -6.56 -8.09 5.94
C SER A 230 -6.38 -6.86 6.83
N ASP A 231 -7.18 -6.77 7.88
CA ASP A 231 -7.02 -5.79 8.96
C ASP A 231 -6.12 -6.34 10.08
N ASP A 232 -5.39 -7.43 9.82
CA ASP A 232 -4.46 -8.03 10.78
C ASP A 232 -3.23 -7.13 10.91
N ALA A 233 -2.96 -6.66 12.12
CA ALA A 233 -1.83 -5.80 12.41
C ALA A 233 -0.47 -6.46 12.14
N ASP A 234 -0.43 -7.79 12.15
CA ASP A 234 0.78 -8.57 11.88
C ASP A 234 0.93 -8.92 10.39
N ALA A 235 -0.06 -8.60 9.53
CA ALA A 235 0.03 -8.89 8.10
C ALA A 235 1.20 -8.14 7.43
N PRO A 236 1.88 -8.76 6.46
CA PRO A 236 2.94 -8.09 5.72
C PRO A 236 2.45 -6.80 5.06
N THR A 237 3.17 -5.71 5.32
CA THR A 237 2.82 -4.38 4.86
C THR A 237 3.86 -3.87 3.88
N HIS A 238 3.43 -3.54 2.66
CA HIS A 238 4.29 -3.04 1.59
C HIS A 238 3.86 -1.66 1.12
N VAL A 239 4.79 -0.94 0.50
CA VAL A 239 4.51 0.28 -0.26
C VAL A 239 4.14 -0.12 -1.69
N LEU A 240 2.96 0.25 -2.13
CA LEU A 240 2.52 0.06 -3.52
C LEU A 240 2.50 1.42 -4.23
N VAL A 241 3.22 1.51 -5.34
CA VAL A 241 3.40 2.75 -6.09
C VAL A 241 2.48 2.79 -7.30
N ASN A 242 1.79 3.92 -7.50
CA ASN A 242 1.09 4.20 -8.74
C ASN A 242 2.07 4.87 -9.72
N PRO A 243 2.55 4.15 -10.75
CA PRO A 243 3.56 4.72 -11.65
C PRO A 243 3.05 5.94 -12.41
N GLU A 244 1.75 5.99 -12.74
CA GLU A 244 1.16 7.08 -13.53
C GLU A 244 1.20 8.44 -12.78
N GLU A 245 1.05 8.43 -11.46
CA GLU A 245 1.14 9.63 -10.64
C GLU A 245 2.54 9.87 -10.10
N PHE A 246 3.23 8.81 -9.66
CA PHE A 246 4.55 8.90 -9.06
C PHE A 246 5.61 9.40 -10.05
N ASP A 247 5.54 8.99 -11.33
CA ASP A 247 6.50 9.38 -12.35
C ASP A 247 6.34 10.83 -12.82
N ARG A 248 5.22 11.47 -12.54
CA ARG A 248 5.02 12.92 -12.72
C ARG A 248 5.75 13.75 -11.66
N LEU A 249 6.11 13.15 -10.54
CA LEU A 249 6.80 13.83 -9.45
C LEU A 249 8.25 14.15 -9.83
N ARG A 250 8.70 15.34 -9.43
CA ARG A 250 10.14 15.62 -9.44
C ARG A 250 10.84 14.72 -8.43
N ARG A 251 12.13 14.48 -8.61
CA ARG A 251 12.91 13.59 -7.75
C ARG A 251 12.76 13.90 -6.26
N SER A 252 12.76 15.18 -5.86
CA SER A 252 12.55 15.59 -4.47
C SER A 252 11.16 15.22 -3.95
N GLY A 253 10.11 15.43 -4.75
CA GLY A 253 8.75 15.05 -4.41
C GLY A 253 8.60 13.53 -4.30
N ALA A 254 9.14 12.78 -5.26
CA ALA A 254 9.14 11.32 -5.22
C ALA A 254 9.89 10.78 -3.98
N GLN A 255 10.99 11.44 -3.56
CA GLN A 255 11.72 11.06 -2.35
C GLN A 255 10.89 11.32 -1.09
N VAL A 256 10.19 12.46 -1.03
CA VAL A 256 9.31 12.77 0.10
C VAL A 256 8.20 11.72 0.20
N VAL A 257 7.52 11.40 -0.90
CA VAL A 257 6.47 10.36 -0.94
C VAL A 257 7.03 9.01 -0.48
N MET A 258 8.17 8.56 -1.03
CA MET A 258 8.77 7.28 -0.65
C MET A 258 9.16 7.25 0.83
N SER A 259 9.66 8.36 1.38
CA SER A 259 10.02 8.46 2.79
C SER A 259 8.78 8.47 3.69
N HIS A 260 7.71 9.14 3.27
CA HIS A 260 6.42 9.16 3.96
C HIS A 260 5.84 7.74 4.07
N GLU A 261 5.77 7.00 2.96
CA GLU A 261 5.29 5.61 2.95
C GLU A 261 6.17 4.71 3.82
N ALA A 262 7.49 4.92 3.79
CA ALA A 262 8.41 4.18 4.64
C ALA A 262 8.18 4.43 6.14
N VAL A 263 7.63 5.59 6.54
CA VAL A 263 7.22 5.84 7.94
C VAL A 263 6.04 4.94 8.32
N HIS A 264 5.03 4.82 7.44
CA HIS A 264 3.90 3.93 7.69
C HIS A 264 4.34 2.47 7.85
N VAL A 265 5.28 2.01 7.01
CA VAL A 265 5.89 0.67 7.18
C VAL A 265 6.64 0.58 8.52
N ALA A 266 7.43 1.59 8.86
CA ALA A 266 8.26 1.58 10.07
C ALA A 266 7.43 1.60 11.36
N THR A 267 6.24 2.17 11.32
CA THR A 267 5.36 2.32 12.47
C THR A 267 4.26 1.25 12.55
N GLY A 268 4.09 0.43 11.50
CA GLY A 268 3.12 -0.67 11.48
C GLY A 268 1.66 -0.20 11.55
N VAL A 269 1.34 0.97 10.98
CA VAL A 269 0.02 1.61 11.19
C VAL A 269 -0.98 1.40 10.06
N ALA A 270 -0.78 0.44 9.18
CA ALA A 270 -1.73 0.16 8.09
C ALA A 270 -3.18 -0.08 8.58
N THR A 271 -3.36 -0.43 9.87
CA THR A 271 -4.67 -0.75 10.48
C THR A 271 -4.96 0.07 11.75
N SER A 272 -4.23 1.16 12.01
CA SER A 272 -4.38 1.94 13.25
C SER A 272 -5.64 2.81 13.27
N ALA A 273 -6.33 2.87 14.41
CA ALA A 273 -7.46 3.76 14.66
C ALA A 273 -7.04 5.19 15.09
N MET A 274 -5.77 5.56 14.93
CA MET A 274 -5.29 6.88 15.34
C MET A 274 -5.89 8.01 14.49
N PRO A 275 -6.00 9.25 15.03
CA PRO A 275 -6.45 10.41 14.24
C PRO A 275 -5.58 10.64 12.99
N LEU A 276 -6.19 10.76 11.81
CA LEU A 276 -5.47 10.88 10.54
C LEU A 276 -4.51 12.06 10.49
N TRP A 277 -4.84 13.21 11.13
CA TRP A 277 -3.91 14.33 11.18
C TRP A 277 -2.59 13.99 11.91
N LEU A 278 -2.64 13.12 12.93
CA LEU A 278 -1.44 12.69 13.65
C LEU A 278 -0.68 11.65 12.81
N LEU A 279 -1.38 10.70 12.23
CA LEU A 279 -0.83 9.67 11.35
C LEU A 279 -0.07 10.30 10.18
N GLU A 280 -0.76 11.09 9.37
CA GLU A 280 -0.24 11.67 8.15
C GLU A 280 0.73 12.83 8.44
N GLY A 281 0.39 13.66 9.44
CA GLY A 281 1.25 14.77 9.86
C GLY A 281 2.59 14.32 10.39
N PHE A 282 2.64 13.19 11.10
CA PHE A 282 3.89 12.59 11.56
C PHE A 282 4.71 12.03 10.40
N ALA A 283 4.08 11.32 9.46
CA ALA A 283 4.75 10.78 8.29
C ALA A 283 5.37 11.91 7.44
N ASP A 284 4.62 12.98 7.20
CA ASP A 284 5.13 14.18 6.53
C ASP A 284 6.23 14.91 7.34
N TYR A 285 6.10 14.97 8.67
CA TYR A 285 7.14 15.54 9.52
C TYR A 285 8.48 14.83 9.32
N VAL A 286 8.47 13.50 9.34
CA VAL A 286 9.67 12.67 9.15
C VAL A 286 10.21 12.83 7.71
N ALA A 287 9.34 12.72 6.71
CA ALA A 287 9.71 12.78 5.29
C ALA A 287 10.31 14.14 4.88
N LEU A 288 9.80 15.23 5.44
CA LEU A 288 10.23 16.59 5.15
C LEU A 288 11.40 17.07 6.04
N ARG A 289 11.79 16.29 7.06
CA ARG A 289 12.81 16.67 8.06
C ARG A 289 14.18 17.03 7.46
N GLY A 290 14.53 16.44 6.33
CA GLY A 290 15.79 16.69 5.63
C GLY A 290 15.66 17.53 4.36
N VAL A 291 14.48 18.09 4.09
CA VAL A 291 14.22 18.89 2.89
C VAL A 291 14.52 20.35 3.18
N ASP A 292 15.51 20.89 2.46
CA ASP A 292 15.91 22.30 2.59
C ASP A 292 14.99 23.19 1.73
N LEU A 293 13.73 23.34 2.20
CA LEU A 293 12.76 24.26 1.61
C LEU A 293 12.14 25.14 2.71
N PRO A 294 11.91 26.43 2.42
CA PRO A 294 11.19 27.29 3.36
C PRO A 294 9.80 26.73 3.67
N VAL A 295 9.36 26.85 4.92
CA VAL A 295 8.01 26.42 5.35
C VAL A 295 6.91 27.08 4.50
N SER A 296 7.10 28.32 4.08
CA SER A 296 6.18 29.01 3.17
C SER A 296 6.05 28.33 1.78
N THR A 297 7.01 27.51 1.40
CA THR A 297 6.95 26.71 0.17
C THR A 297 6.27 25.38 0.40
N THR A 298 6.60 24.70 1.50
CA THR A 298 6.03 23.39 1.87
C THR A 298 4.60 23.51 2.38
N ALA A 299 4.20 24.67 2.92
CA ALA A 299 2.84 24.97 3.40
C ALA A 299 2.04 25.89 2.44
N ALA A 300 2.43 25.98 1.16
CA ALA A 300 1.88 27.00 0.25
C ALA A 300 0.37 26.87 0.01
N GLN A 301 -0.19 25.68 0.03
CA GLN A 301 -1.62 25.45 -0.22
C GLN A 301 -2.44 25.82 1.01
N VAL A 302 -2.02 25.40 2.20
CA VAL A 302 -2.73 25.75 3.45
C VAL A 302 -2.62 27.25 3.73
N VAL A 303 -1.46 27.88 3.48
CA VAL A 303 -1.28 29.34 3.59
C VAL A 303 -2.25 30.09 2.67
N ARG A 304 -2.37 29.68 1.41
CA ARG A 304 -3.35 30.25 0.47
C ARG A 304 -4.76 30.07 0.98
N GLN A 305 -5.11 28.87 1.45
CA GLN A 305 -6.44 28.61 2.00
C GLN A 305 -6.76 29.50 3.22
N VAL A 306 -5.77 29.70 4.10
CA VAL A 306 -5.93 30.55 5.29
C VAL A 306 -6.12 32.03 4.90
N ARG A 307 -5.40 32.51 3.88
CA ARG A 307 -5.60 33.88 3.33
C ARG A 307 -6.99 34.09 2.75
N GLU A 308 -7.53 33.07 2.09
CA GLU A 308 -8.85 33.16 1.44
C GLU A 308 -10.01 32.98 2.41
N ARG A 309 -9.87 32.15 3.44
CA ARG A 309 -11.01 31.67 4.28
C ARG A 309 -10.78 31.78 5.79
N GLY A 310 -9.59 32.22 6.21
CA GLY A 310 -9.20 32.22 7.62
C GLY A 310 -8.69 30.85 8.09
N ALA A 311 -8.02 30.83 9.24
CA ALA A 311 -7.50 29.61 9.84
C ALA A 311 -8.66 28.66 10.27
N PRO A 312 -8.56 27.35 9.98
CA PRO A 312 -9.56 26.36 10.39
C PRO A 312 -9.82 26.39 11.90
N ARG A 313 -10.99 25.94 12.33
CA ARG A 313 -11.37 25.96 13.75
C ARG A 313 -10.81 24.80 14.57
N ALA A 314 -10.57 23.67 13.91
CA ALA A 314 -10.07 22.42 14.50
C ALA A 314 -9.00 21.79 13.61
N LEU A 315 -8.21 20.88 14.18
CA LEU A 315 -7.32 19.99 13.44
C LEU A 315 -8.12 19.18 12.39
N PRO A 316 -7.49 18.76 11.28
CA PRO A 316 -8.17 17.99 10.26
C PRO A 316 -8.76 16.69 10.82
N ASP A 317 -10.03 16.45 10.59
CA ASP A 317 -10.70 15.19 10.88
C ASP A 317 -10.60 14.21 9.69
N ALA A 318 -11.08 12.98 9.86
CA ALA A 318 -11.01 11.95 8.82
C ALA A 318 -11.74 12.39 7.52
N ALA A 319 -12.84 13.14 7.63
CA ALA A 319 -13.58 13.60 6.47
C ALA A 319 -12.81 14.64 5.65
N ALA A 320 -11.87 15.37 6.27
CA ALA A 320 -11.03 16.35 5.57
C ALA A 320 -10.10 15.66 4.57
N PHE A 321 -9.66 14.42 4.85
CA PHE A 321 -8.77 13.65 4.00
C PHE A 321 -9.46 12.93 2.82
N ASP A 322 -10.76 13.14 2.64
CA ASP A 322 -11.46 12.60 1.47
C ASP A 322 -10.97 13.28 0.17
N VAL A 323 -10.54 12.47 -0.79
CA VAL A 323 -10.06 12.89 -2.12
C VAL A 323 -11.07 13.77 -2.85
N ALA A 324 -12.36 13.48 -2.68
CA ALA A 324 -13.44 14.21 -3.32
C ALA A 324 -13.48 15.70 -2.91
N ASN A 325 -12.85 16.06 -1.79
CA ASN A 325 -12.84 17.44 -1.29
C ASN A 325 -11.98 18.41 -2.13
N GLY A 326 -11.16 17.94 -3.07
CA GLY A 326 -10.34 18.77 -3.98
C GLY A 326 -9.32 19.70 -3.30
N ARG A 327 -9.06 19.50 -1.98
CA ARG A 327 -8.16 20.33 -1.16
C ARG A 327 -7.16 19.48 -0.35
N LEU A 328 -6.97 18.25 -0.77
CA LEU A 328 -6.21 17.26 -0.04
C LEU A 328 -4.80 17.74 0.33
N GLY A 329 -4.09 18.39 -0.61
CA GLY A 329 -2.76 18.93 -0.33
C GLY A 329 -2.71 19.94 0.81
N ALA A 330 -3.73 20.84 0.92
CA ALA A 330 -3.81 21.76 2.05
C ALA A 330 -4.11 21.06 3.39
N VAL A 331 -4.82 19.92 3.34
CA VAL A 331 -5.12 19.11 4.53
C VAL A 331 -3.85 18.43 5.04
N TYR A 332 -3.04 17.82 4.14
CA TYR A 332 -1.74 17.24 4.50
C TYR A 332 -0.77 18.30 5.05
N GLU A 333 -0.63 19.44 4.36
CA GLU A 333 0.19 20.55 4.86
C GLU A 333 -0.28 21.05 6.24
N SER A 334 -1.57 21.03 6.48
CA SER A 334 -2.22 21.39 7.74
C SER A 334 -1.89 20.39 8.87
N ALA A 335 -1.97 19.10 8.58
CA ALA A 335 -1.60 18.00 9.48
C ALA A 335 -0.10 18.02 9.80
N TRP A 336 0.74 18.18 8.78
CA TRP A 336 2.18 18.34 8.94
C TRP A 336 2.52 19.51 9.87
N LEU A 337 1.90 20.69 9.69
CA LEU A 337 2.14 21.84 10.56
C LEU A 337 1.71 21.59 12.00
N ALA A 338 0.69 20.77 12.23
CA ALA A 338 0.32 20.37 13.61
C ALA A 338 1.42 19.51 14.26
N ALA A 339 1.99 18.57 13.52
CA ALA A 339 3.14 17.80 13.98
C ALA A 339 4.39 18.67 14.22
N VAL A 340 4.65 19.64 13.33
CA VAL A 340 5.74 20.62 13.49
C VAL A 340 5.56 21.44 14.78
N VAL A 341 4.35 21.98 15.02
CA VAL A 341 4.05 22.77 16.23
C VAL A 341 4.22 21.92 17.49
N LEU A 342 3.79 20.67 17.46
CA LEU A 342 3.98 19.75 18.59
C LEU A 342 5.47 19.47 18.83
N ALA A 343 6.25 19.25 17.76
CA ALA A 343 7.69 19.04 17.86
C ALA A 343 8.45 20.30 18.35
N GLU A 344 8.02 21.49 17.95
CA GLU A 344 8.60 22.75 18.42
C GLU A 344 8.34 22.96 19.92
N HIS A 345 7.18 22.52 20.42
CA HIS A 345 6.84 22.65 21.84
C HIS A 345 7.58 21.63 22.73
N THR A 346 7.62 20.36 22.31
CA THR A 346 8.07 19.26 23.18
C THR A 346 9.38 18.59 22.75
N GLY A 347 9.95 19.05 21.61
CA GLY A 347 11.06 18.39 20.94
C GLY A 347 10.59 17.20 20.08
N GLU A 348 11.46 16.78 19.15
CA GLU A 348 11.20 15.63 18.25
C GLU A 348 10.91 14.35 19.04
N ALA A 349 11.64 14.09 20.13
CA ALA A 349 11.41 12.93 20.97
C ALA A 349 10.02 12.94 21.64
N GLY A 350 9.51 14.12 22.00
CA GLY A 350 8.17 14.26 22.55
C GLY A 350 7.08 14.00 21.50
N LEU A 351 7.24 14.50 20.26
CA LEU A 351 6.35 14.18 19.15
C LEU A 351 6.32 12.66 18.89
N VAL A 352 7.50 12.00 18.82
CA VAL A 352 7.60 10.55 18.65
C VAL A 352 6.87 9.82 19.78
N ALA A 353 7.09 10.24 21.04
CA ALA A 353 6.45 9.61 22.20
C ALA A 353 4.92 9.75 22.17
N VAL A 354 4.38 10.90 21.74
CA VAL A 354 2.91 11.06 21.57
C VAL A 354 2.40 10.14 20.47
N TYR A 355 3.09 10.10 19.34
CA TYR A 355 2.70 9.25 18.20
C TYR A 355 2.67 7.76 18.61
N GLU A 356 3.74 7.27 19.25
CA GLU A 356 3.84 5.88 19.70
C GLU A 356 2.78 5.53 20.74
N ALA A 357 2.54 6.41 21.72
CA ALA A 357 1.52 6.20 22.74
C ALA A 357 0.11 6.05 22.12
N VAL A 358 -0.25 6.92 21.17
CA VAL A 358 -1.55 6.86 20.49
C VAL A 358 -1.63 5.65 19.56
N ARG A 359 -0.55 5.31 18.86
CA ARG A 359 -0.46 4.10 18.04
C ARG A 359 -0.72 2.85 18.87
N ASP A 360 -0.16 2.81 20.09
CA ASP A 360 -0.27 1.68 21.00
C ASP A 360 -1.61 1.66 21.78
N GLY A 361 -2.55 2.58 21.42
CA GLY A 361 -3.93 2.59 21.89
C GLY A 361 -4.21 3.54 23.05
N GLU A 362 -3.25 4.40 23.46
CA GLU A 362 -3.53 5.45 24.45
C GLU A 362 -4.42 6.54 23.82
N ASP A 363 -5.36 7.06 24.59
CA ASP A 363 -6.18 8.20 24.16
C ASP A 363 -5.31 9.42 23.87
N LEU A 364 -5.57 10.11 22.77
CA LEU A 364 -4.77 11.27 22.33
C LEU A 364 -4.70 12.38 23.39
N GLU A 365 -5.83 12.68 24.05
CA GLU A 365 -5.89 13.73 25.07
C GLU A 365 -5.01 13.36 26.28
N ALA A 366 -5.09 12.10 26.69
CA ALA A 366 -4.26 11.57 27.78
C ALA A 366 -2.76 11.57 27.43
N ALA A 367 -2.41 11.11 26.22
CA ALA A 367 -1.03 11.11 25.75
C ALA A 367 -0.44 12.53 25.67
N LEU A 368 -1.18 13.48 25.09
CA LEU A 368 -0.78 14.89 25.03
C LEU A 368 -0.55 15.47 26.44
N ALA A 369 -1.54 15.33 27.34
CA ALA A 369 -1.44 15.86 28.68
C ALA A 369 -0.24 15.29 29.45
N ARG A 370 -0.04 13.99 29.37
CA ARG A 370 1.05 13.30 30.07
C ARG A 370 2.43 13.62 29.53
N ILE A 371 2.60 13.70 28.21
CA ILE A 371 3.91 13.82 27.56
C ILE A 371 4.30 15.30 27.39
N THR A 372 3.35 16.15 27.03
CA THR A 372 3.63 17.52 26.60
C THR A 372 3.10 18.60 27.54
N GLY A 373 2.20 18.23 28.45
CA GLY A 373 1.46 19.17 29.29
C GLY A 373 0.38 19.94 28.57
N TRP A 374 0.12 19.64 27.29
CA TRP A 374 -0.95 20.22 26.49
C TRP A 374 -2.16 19.28 26.41
N ASP A 375 -3.30 19.88 26.11
CA ASP A 375 -4.51 19.22 25.63
C ASP A 375 -4.70 19.49 24.14
N VAL A 376 -5.68 18.85 23.51
CA VAL A 376 -6.00 19.06 22.08
C VAL A 376 -6.38 20.52 21.81
N ALA A 377 -7.00 21.22 22.78
CA ALA A 377 -7.37 22.62 22.63
C ALA A 377 -6.14 23.53 22.58
N SER A 378 -5.14 23.30 23.43
CA SER A 378 -3.87 24.02 23.46
C SER A 378 -3.07 23.83 22.18
N LEU A 379 -2.95 22.57 21.71
CA LEU A 379 -2.33 22.24 20.43
C LEU A 379 -3.05 22.94 19.27
N THR A 380 -4.39 22.88 19.23
CA THR A 380 -5.19 23.53 18.21
C THR A 380 -5.01 25.06 18.20
N ALA A 381 -4.91 25.66 19.38
CA ALA A 381 -4.69 27.10 19.51
C ALA A 381 -3.32 27.52 18.93
N ALA A 382 -2.25 26.84 19.33
CA ALA A 382 -0.89 27.08 18.86
C ALA A 382 -0.75 26.85 17.34
N TRP A 383 -1.32 25.75 16.83
CA TRP A 383 -1.36 25.45 15.42
C TRP A 383 -2.10 26.52 14.61
N ARG A 384 -3.26 27.02 15.10
CA ARG A 384 -4.01 28.11 14.44
C ARG A 384 -3.24 29.43 14.43
N GLU A 385 -2.49 29.72 15.48
CA GLU A 385 -1.59 30.86 15.53
C GLU A 385 -0.49 30.75 14.48
N ARG A 386 0.21 29.60 14.42
CA ARG A 386 1.22 29.34 13.39
C ARG A 386 0.67 29.51 11.96
N LEU A 387 -0.54 29.01 11.69
CA LEU A 387 -1.19 29.18 10.39
C LEU A 387 -1.43 30.65 10.05
N ARG A 388 -1.85 31.48 11.02
CA ARG A 388 -2.06 32.92 10.80
C ARG A 388 -0.75 33.64 10.54
N ASP A 389 0.30 33.32 11.29
CA ASP A 389 1.62 33.93 11.12
C ASP A 389 2.20 33.64 9.75
N LEU A 390 2.05 32.39 9.25
CA LEU A 390 2.48 32.03 7.91
C LEU A 390 1.64 32.67 6.80
N ALA A 391 0.40 33.06 7.10
CA ALA A 391 -0.50 33.69 6.14
C ALA A 391 -0.43 35.22 6.17
N ALA A 392 0.14 35.83 7.17
CA ALA A 392 0.36 37.28 7.25
C ALA A 392 1.38 37.75 6.21
#